data_5890c4da3864c17cd9c9aebdcbb02732
#
_entry.id   5890c4da3864c17cd9c9aebdcbb02732
#
_cell.length_a   1.000
_cell.length_b   1.000
_cell.length_c   1.000
_cell.angle_alpha   90.00
_cell.angle_beta   90.00
_cell.angle_gamma   90.00
#
_symmetry.space_group_name_H-M   'P 1'
#
loop_
_entity.id
_entity.type
_entity.pdbx_description
1 polymer ?
#
loop_
_entity_poly.entity_id
_entity_poly.type
_entity_poly.pdbx_seq_one_letter_code
_entity_poly.pdbx_strand_id
1 'polypeptide(L)'
;MKLLRIKKGAVLALTAISASTLVFSAYGSINPLQTEGAVQVKTEKEKKSKHRDEVKRVIDEVVTIKGVPSVIAGGLQNGKRWSYATGTASYEVPHPVESNFSFRIGSISKTFTASVVLQLADEKKLNLDDSVEKWLPGVIKGEGYDGNKITIRQLLNHTSGLASYTDLDFRDITLPQNPYRYYSVDELIDLGLSKPPVFAPGKGWNYSNMNTVLAGQIIQKVTGKTYAEQIRKRFIIPLGMKGTFVMGNSHEIPGKHATGYNMDRSGHLYDLTEMNQSWANAAGDIVSTVNDLTTFFSALLGGKLLTQDMMDQMHTTVDGPFGKVGLGIYEFKTADGQSYWGHAGGTFGYESRAFGSLDGKHILVTCINSVGPQVAPAHDKIINKEFSH
;
A
#
# COMPACT_ATOMS: atom_id res chain seq x y z
N MET A 1 -52.79 -32.52 24.98
CA MET A 1 -53.44 -33.85 24.80
C MET A 1 -52.45 -34.81 24.16
N LYS A 2 -52.19 -35.92 24.90
CA LYS A 2 -51.52 -37.21 24.57
C LYS A 2 -50.04 -37.12 24.17
N LEU A 3 -49.06 -37.38 25.04
CA LEU A 3 -48.68 -38.54 25.87
C LEU A 3 -48.68 -39.90 25.14
N LEU A 4 -47.55 -40.56 25.03
CA LEU A 4 -47.16 -41.88 25.59
C LEU A 4 -45.86 -42.35 24.91
N ARG A 5 -44.85 -42.64 25.68
CA ARG A 5 -44.34 -43.74 26.56
C ARG A 5 -43.47 -44.76 25.80
N ILE A 6 -42.17 -44.79 26.10
CA ILE A 6 -41.37 -45.71 26.95
C ILE A 6 -41.49 -47.22 26.61
N LYS A 7 -40.31 -47.87 26.43
CA LYS A 7 -39.80 -49.08 27.07
C LYS A 7 -38.38 -49.36 26.63
N LYS A 8 -37.43 -49.35 27.45
CA LYS A 8 -36.71 -50.25 28.39
C LYS A 8 -36.55 -51.69 27.90
N GLY A 9 -35.27 -52.16 27.94
CA GLY A 9 -34.90 -53.55 27.91
C GLY A 9 -33.40 -53.76 27.99
N ALA A 10 -32.90 -53.98 29.19
CA ALA A 10 -31.53 -54.40 29.49
C ALA A 10 -31.42 -55.93 29.31
N VAL A 11 -30.20 -56.43 29.16
CA VAL A 11 -29.67 -57.56 30.00
C VAL A 11 -28.19 -57.77 29.64
N LEU A 12 -27.38 -57.95 30.70
CA LEU A 12 -26.00 -58.39 30.78
C LEU A 12 -25.82 -59.86 30.29
N ALA A 13 -24.59 -60.12 29.79
CA ALA A 13 -23.95 -61.42 30.05
C ALA A 13 -22.41 -61.19 30.05
N LEU A 14 -21.83 -61.41 31.24
CA LEU A 14 -20.40 -61.66 31.43
C LEU A 14 -20.09 -63.11 31.00
N THR A 15 -18.93 -63.26 30.29
CA THR A 15 -18.15 -64.48 30.37
C THR A 15 -16.66 -64.12 30.26
N ALA A 16 -15.95 -64.46 31.34
CA ALA A 16 -14.50 -64.40 31.39
C ALA A 16 -13.93 -65.74 30.86
N ILE A 17 -12.89 -65.68 30.04
CA ILE A 17 -11.93 -66.78 29.83
C ILE A 17 -10.52 -66.20 29.65
N SER A 18 -9.68 -66.76 30.48
CA SER A 18 -8.26 -66.73 30.75
C SER A 18 -7.25 -66.45 29.65
N ALA A 19 -6.15 -65.86 30.16
CA ALA A 19 -4.84 -65.61 29.66
C ALA A 19 -4.20 -66.66 28.73
N SER A 20 -3.50 -66.14 27.72
CA SER A 20 -2.26 -66.74 27.18
C SER A 20 -1.37 -65.64 26.66
N THR A 21 -0.24 -65.50 27.32
CA THR A 21 0.92 -64.69 26.96
C THR A 21 1.53 -65.12 25.61
N LEU A 22 1.54 -64.22 24.63
CA LEU A 22 2.43 -64.33 23.48
C LEU A 22 3.09 -62.96 23.30
N VAL A 23 4.38 -62.91 23.72
CA VAL A 23 5.28 -61.81 23.44
C VAL A 23 5.63 -61.88 21.95
N PHE A 24 5.08 -60.96 21.13
CA PHE A 24 5.64 -60.63 19.81
C PHE A 24 6.30 -59.27 19.90
N SER A 25 7.63 -59.35 19.89
CA SER A 25 8.50 -58.21 19.65
C SER A 25 8.31 -57.72 18.19
N ALA A 26 7.45 -56.73 18.01
CA ALA A 26 7.40 -55.99 16.75
C ALA A 26 8.30 -54.77 16.84
N TYR A 27 9.55 -54.94 16.47
CA TYR A 27 10.40 -53.83 16.01
C TYR A 27 9.76 -53.26 14.72
N GLY A 28 8.84 -52.33 14.84
CA GLY A 28 8.41 -51.49 13.76
C GLY A 28 9.54 -50.53 13.40
N SER A 29 10.20 -50.78 12.30
CA SER A 29 11.16 -49.85 11.70
C SER A 29 10.43 -48.53 11.42
N ILE A 30 10.68 -47.54 12.26
CA ILE A 30 10.26 -46.14 12.03
C ILE A 30 11.01 -45.66 10.78
N ASN A 31 10.27 -45.38 9.71
CA ASN A 31 10.81 -44.94 8.45
C ASN A 31 11.48 -43.56 8.66
N PRO A 32 12.82 -43.42 8.54
CA PRO A 32 13.53 -42.17 8.86
C PRO A 32 13.08 -40.96 8.03
N LEU A 33 12.51 -41.19 6.84
CA LEU A 33 11.97 -40.16 5.97
C LEU A 33 10.72 -39.44 6.54
N GLN A 34 9.93 -40.11 7.39
CA GLN A 34 8.74 -39.48 8.02
C GLN A 34 9.10 -38.62 9.24
N THR A 35 10.16 -38.97 9.95
CA THR A 35 10.62 -38.21 11.13
C THR A 35 11.39 -36.97 10.72
N GLU A 36 12.22 -37.01 9.68
CA GLU A 36 12.93 -35.84 9.17
C GLU A 36 11.98 -34.77 8.61
N GLY A 37 10.98 -35.16 7.83
CA GLY A 37 9.95 -34.25 7.32
C GLY A 37 9.14 -33.57 8.43
N ALA A 38 8.75 -34.29 9.48
CA ALA A 38 8.01 -33.75 10.61
C ALA A 38 8.86 -32.81 11.48
N VAL A 39 10.14 -33.11 11.68
CA VAL A 39 11.10 -32.24 12.41
C VAL A 39 11.40 -30.97 11.60
N GLN A 40 11.62 -31.06 10.28
CA GLN A 40 11.84 -29.88 9.43
C GLN A 40 10.63 -28.96 9.40
N VAL A 41 9.41 -29.48 9.28
CA VAL A 41 8.17 -28.67 9.28
C VAL A 41 7.96 -28.01 10.64
N LYS A 42 8.28 -28.68 11.74
CA LYS A 42 8.15 -28.11 13.09
C LYS A 42 9.16 -26.99 13.33
N THR A 43 10.42 -27.16 12.94
CA THR A 43 11.48 -26.14 13.07
C THR A 43 11.21 -24.93 12.19
N GLU A 44 10.71 -25.10 10.97
CA GLU A 44 10.36 -24.00 10.08
C GLU A 44 9.16 -23.18 10.61
N LYS A 45 8.15 -23.85 11.18
CA LYS A 45 7.01 -23.21 11.82
C LYS A 45 7.43 -22.40 13.05
N GLU A 46 8.35 -22.94 13.86
CA GLU A 46 8.90 -22.26 15.03
C GLU A 46 9.75 -21.03 14.62
N LYS A 47 10.61 -21.15 13.60
CA LYS A 47 11.36 -20.03 13.05
C LYS A 47 10.47 -18.90 12.54
N LYS A 48 9.41 -19.24 11.78
CA LYS A 48 8.42 -18.26 11.27
C LYS A 48 7.64 -17.58 12.39
N SER A 49 7.27 -18.30 13.46
CA SER A 49 6.63 -17.70 14.64
C SER A 49 7.58 -16.73 15.33
N LYS A 50 8.82 -17.14 15.57
CA LYS A 50 9.83 -16.30 16.21
C LYS A 50 10.11 -15.01 15.39
N HIS A 51 10.25 -15.13 14.08
CA HIS A 51 10.43 -13.97 13.20
C HIS A 51 9.25 -12.98 13.32
N ARG A 52 8.00 -13.47 13.29
CA ARG A 52 6.81 -12.62 13.46
C ARG A 52 6.78 -11.91 14.81
N ASP A 53 7.17 -12.59 15.88
CA ASP A 53 7.25 -11.98 17.22
C ASP A 53 8.36 -10.91 17.30
N GLU A 54 9.46 -11.11 16.58
CA GLU A 54 10.52 -10.10 16.47
C GLU A 54 10.07 -8.87 15.67
N VAL A 55 9.30 -9.04 14.59
CA VAL A 55 8.71 -7.93 13.82
C VAL A 55 7.76 -7.11 14.70
N LYS A 56 6.87 -7.77 15.45
CA LYS A 56 5.97 -7.08 16.39
C LYS A 56 6.73 -6.30 17.44
N ARG A 57 7.80 -6.87 18.00
CA ARG A 57 8.65 -6.17 18.96
C ARG A 57 9.28 -4.90 18.36
N VAL A 58 9.77 -4.97 17.12
CA VAL A 58 10.27 -3.76 16.43
C VAL A 58 9.18 -2.73 16.23
N ILE A 59 7.95 -3.15 15.94
CA ILE A 59 6.79 -2.24 15.84
C ILE A 59 6.50 -1.59 17.19
N ASP A 60 6.55 -2.34 18.30
CA ASP A 60 6.38 -1.81 19.65
C ASP A 60 7.51 -0.84 20.06
N GLU A 61 8.75 -1.13 19.65
CA GLU A 61 9.88 -0.21 19.85
C GLU A 61 9.71 1.10 19.08
N VAL A 62 9.18 1.05 17.85
CA VAL A 62 8.94 2.25 17.02
C VAL A 62 7.96 3.21 17.67
N VAL A 63 6.92 2.72 18.34
CA VAL A 63 5.93 3.59 19.04
C VAL A 63 6.55 4.33 20.24
N THR A 64 7.69 3.91 20.76
CA THR A 64 8.40 4.64 21.81
C THR A 64 9.15 5.88 21.29
N ILE A 65 9.27 6.05 19.97
CA ILE A 65 9.90 7.21 19.34
C ILE A 65 8.99 8.43 19.53
N LYS A 66 9.52 9.51 20.08
CA LYS A 66 8.75 10.74 20.24
C LYS A 66 8.18 11.20 18.89
N GLY A 67 6.88 11.46 18.86
CA GLY A 67 6.16 11.89 17.66
C GLY A 67 5.66 10.73 16.77
N VAL A 68 5.70 9.49 17.26
CA VAL A 68 5.06 8.32 16.66
C VAL A 68 3.91 7.87 17.56
N PRO A 69 2.66 8.33 17.31
CA PRO A 69 1.53 8.02 18.20
C PRO A 69 1.12 6.56 18.13
N SER A 70 1.08 6.00 16.93
CA SER A 70 0.75 4.60 16.71
C SER A 70 1.33 4.05 15.39
N VAL A 71 1.38 2.73 15.31
CA VAL A 71 1.71 1.97 14.10
C VAL A 71 0.61 0.97 13.82
N ILE A 72 0.14 0.94 12.59
CA ILE A 72 -0.68 -0.13 12.03
C ILE A 72 0.18 -0.85 11.00
N ALA A 73 0.35 -2.16 11.15
CA ALA A 73 1.15 -2.96 10.23
C ALA A 73 0.43 -4.27 9.90
N GLY A 74 0.76 -4.85 8.77
CA GLY A 74 0.30 -6.18 8.39
C GLY A 74 0.72 -6.54 6.97
N GLY A 75 0.31 -7.70 6.53
CA GLY A 75 0.70 -8.15 5.21
C GLY A 75 0.36 -9.61 4.94
N LEU A 76 1.06 -10.15 3.96
CA LEU A 76 0.95 -11.51 3.51
C LEU A 76 2.34 -12.14 3.50
N GLN A 77 2.48 -13.34 4.03
CA GLN A 77 3.70 -14.14 3.90
C GLN A 77 3.33 -15.59 3.64
N ASN A 78 3.70 -16.11 2.48
CA ASN A 78 3.44 -17.49 2.09
C ASN A 78 1.96 -17.91 2.26
N GLY A 79 1.05 -17.08 1.77
CA GLY A 79 -0.40 -17.31 1.84
C GLY A 79 -1.07 -17.03 3.19
N LYS A 80 -0.29 -16.68 4.23
CA LYS A 80 -0.82 -16.34 5.57
C LYS A 80 -0.84 -14.83 5.76
N ARG A 81 -2.04 -14.29 6.03
CA ARG A 81 -2.20 -12.89 6.39
C ARG A 81 -1.94 -12.67 7.87
N TRP A 82 -1.45 -11.51 8.18
CA TRP A 82 -1.29 -11.03 9.55
C TRP A 82 -1.57 -9.53 9.60
N SER A 83 -1.97 -9.06 10.77
CA SER A 83 -2.05 -7.63 11.08
C SER A 83 -1.72 -7.41 12.55
N TYR A 84 -1.19 -6.24 12.86
CA TYR A 84 -0.82 -5.81 14.19
C TYR A 84 -0.95 -4.30 14.29
N ALA A 85 -1.35 -3.81 15.46
CA ALA A 85 -1.40 -2.38 15.73
C ALA A 85 -1.01 -2.13 17.17
N THR A 86 -0.31 -1.03 17.44
CA THR A 86 0.14 -0.63 18.76
C THR A 86 0.20 0.89 18.87
N GLY A 87 0.06 1.42 20.07
CA GLY A 87 0.02 2.85 20.36
C GLY A 87 -1.39 3.39 20.53
N THR A 88 -1.50 4.72 20.53
CA THR A 88 -2.77 5.44 20.71
C THR A 88 -3.32 5.97 19.40
N ALA A 89 -4.61 5.83 19.20
CA ALA A 89 -5.30 6.39 18.04
C ALA A 89 -5.46 7.92 18.13
N SER A 90 -5.49 8.47 19.34
CA SER A 90 -5.55 9.91 19.58
C SER A 90 -4.81 10.25 20.89
N TYR A 91 -4.18 11.42 20.93
CA TYR A 91 -3.62 11.98 22.16
C TYR A 91 -4.66 12.77 22.96
N GLU A 92 -5.63 13.38 22.28
CA GLU A 92 -6.68 14.18 22.89
C GLU A 92 -7.73 13.31 23.58
N VAL A 93 -8.06 12.16 22.96
CA VAL A 93 -8.97 11.15 23.50
C VAL A 93 -8.27 9.79 23.41
N PRO A 94 -7.38 9.45 24.36
CA PRO A 94 -6.56 8.25 24.28
C PRO A 94 -7.38 6.97 24.22
N HIS A 95 -7.19 6.20 23.15
CA HIS A 95 -7.72 4.85 23.00
C HIS A 95 -6.79 4.03 22.07
N PRO A 96 -6.77 2.71 22.22
CA PRO A 96 -5.91 1.87 21.39
C PRO A 96 -6.23 2.01 19.89
N VAL A 97 -5.20 2.05 19.06
CA VAL A 97 -5.36 1.91 17.61
C VAL A 97 -5.70 0.45 17.27
N GLU A 98 -6.54 0.24 16.27
CA GLU A 98 -6.91 -1.11 15.80
C GLU A 98 -6.33 -1.37 14.40
N SER A 99 -5.99 -2.63 14.11
CA SER A 99 -5.35 -3.02 12.85
C SER A 99 -6.26 -2.92 11.60
N ASN A 100 -7.56 -2.71 11.80
CA ASN A 100 -8.55 -2.51 10.75
C ASN A 100 -8.90 -1.03 10.51
N PHE A 101 -8.23 -0.10 11.18
CA PHE A 101 -8.45 1.33 10.96
C PHE A 101 -8.06 1.74 9.54
N SER A 102 -8.84 2.67 9.01
CA SER A 102 -8.60 3.33 7.74
C SER A 102 -7.58 4.45 7.89
N PHE A 103 -6.80 4.71 6.85
CA PHE A 103 -5.83 5.81 6.81
C PHE A 103 -5.65 6.32 5.38
N ARG A 104 -5.22 7.57 5.25
CA ARG A 104 -4.84 8.13 3.96
C ARG A 104 -3.54 7.51 3.50
N ILE A 105 -3.53 6.95 2.29
CA ILE A 105 -2.37 6.24 1.75
C ILE A 105 -1.41 7.14 0.97
N GLY A 106 -1.77 8.42 0.80
CA GLY A 106 -0.94 9.38 0.08
C GLY A 106 -0.49 8.85 -1.28
N SER A 107 0.78 9.01 -1.57
CA SER A 107 1.35 8.68 -2.90
C SER A 107 1.29 7.20 -3.30
N ILE A 108 0.94 6.26 -2.42
CA ILE A 108 0.61 4.89 -2.84
C ILE A 108 -0.54 4.90 -3.87
N SER A 109 -1.40 5.93 -3.87
CA SER A 109 -2.44 6.18 -4.88
C SER A 109 -1.90 6.21 -6.31
N LYS A 110 -0.64 6.62 -6.50
CA LYS A 110 0.01 6.64 -7.83
C LYS A 110 0.13 5.26 -8.46
N THR A 111 0.36 4.24 -7.64
CA THR A 111 0.39 2.85 -8.13
C THR A 111 -0.97 2.41 -8.65
N PHE A 112 -2.07 2.82 -8.02
CA PHE A 112 -3.42 2.57 -8.53
C PHE A 112 -3.66 3.27 -9.86
N THR A 113 -3.34 4.55 -9.95
CA THR A 113 -3.48 5.35 -11.18
C THR A 113 -2.63 4.77 -12.32
N ALA A 114 -1.36 4.43 -12.06
CA ALA A 114 -0.47 3.81 -13.03
C ALA A 114 -1.00 2.45 -13.50
N SER A 115 -1.54 1.63 -12.59
CA SER A 115 -2.13 0.34 -12.94
C SER A 115 -3.35 0.48 -13.86
N VAL A 116 -4.17 1.54 -13.69
CA VAL A 116 -5.25 1.85 -14.65
C VAL A 116 -4.69 2.20 -16.02
N VAL A 117 -3.67 3.05 -16.10
CA VAL A 117 -3.03 3.44 -17.37
C VAL A 117 -2.44 2.23 -18.07
N LEU A 118 -1.76 1.34 -17.35
CA LEU A 118 -1.19 0.12 -17.90
C LEU A 118 -2.28 -0.84 -18.43
N GLN A 119 -3.39 -1.01 -17.72
CA GLN A 119 -4.52 -1.79 -18.24
C GLN A 119 -5.13 -1.15 -19.51
N LEU A 120 -5.22 0.18 -19.58
CA LEU A 120 -5.69 0.86 -20.79
C LEU A 120 -4.73 0.71 -21.96
N ALA A 121 -3.42 0.65 -21.70
CA ALA A 121 -2.41 0.36 -22.71
C ALA A 121 -2.54 -1.09 -23.22
N ASP A 122 -2.74 -2.06 -22.33
CA ASP A 122 -3.00 -3.45 -22.70
C ASP A 122 -4.28 -3.61 -23.51
N GLU A 123 -5.33 -2.87 -23.15
CA GLU A 123 -6.59 -2.77 -23.91
C GLU A 123 -6.45 -2.04 -25.27
N LYS A 124 -5.25 -1.58 -25.63
CA LYS A 124 -4.94 -0.80 -26.86
C LYS A 124 -5.73 0.51 -26.97
N LYS A 125 -6.16 1.07 -25.85
CA LYS A 125 -6.90 2.34 -25.80
C LYS A 125 -5.99 3.57 -25.79
N LEU A 126 -4.73 3.40 -25.37
CA LEU A 126 -3.66 4.37 -25.45
C LEU A 126 -2.32 3.64 -25.67
N ASN A 127 -1.25 4.40 -25.99
CA ASN A 127 0.11 3.91 -25.96
C ASN A 127 0.89 4.66 -24.89
N LEU A 128 1.76 3.97 -24.14
CA LEU A 128 2.59 4.59 -23.09
C LEU A 128 3.51 5.68 -23.64
N ASP A 129 3.87 5.60 -24.93
CA ASP A 129 4.71 6.57 -25.61
C ASP A 129 3.91 7.62 -26.39
N ASP A 130 2.57 7.64 -26.26
CA ASP A 130 1.76 8.78 -26.72
C ASP A 130 2.14 10.05 -25.96
N SER A 131 2.16 11.19 -26.70
CA SER A 131 2.39 12.49 -26.08
C SER A 131 1.18 12.92 -25.22
N VAL A 132 1.45 13.74 -24.21
CA VAL A 132 0.39 14.36 -23.40
C VAL A 132 -0.51 15.23 -24.28
N GLU A 133 0.07 15.96 -25.25
CA GLU A 133 -0.67 16.81 -26.20
C GLU A 133 -1.72 16.04 -27.00
N LYS A 134 -1.44 14.79 -27.39
CA LYS A 134 -2.40 13.93 -28.08
C LYS A 134 -3.71 13.76 -27.30
N TRP A 135 -3.64 13.61 -25.99
CA TRP A 135 -4.78 13.31 -25.14
C TRP A 135 -5.38 14.55 -24.47
N LEU A 136 -4.53 15.53 -24.15
CA LEU A 136 -4.87 16.76 -23.43
C LEU A 136 -4.35 17.96 -24.23
N PRO A 137 -4.92 18.22 -25.43
CA PRO A 137 -4.44 19.28 -26.31
C PRO A 137 -4.51 20.65 -25.65
N GLY A 138 -3.42 21.42 -25.70
CA GLY A 138 -3.30 22.77 -25.16
C GLY A 138 -3.27 22.88 -23.64
N VAL A 139 -3.24 21.75 -22.90
CA VAL A 139 -3.15 21.75 -21.43
C VAL A 139 -1.72 22.10 -20.97
N ILE A 140 -0.70 21.52 -21.61
CA ILE A 140 0.69 21.82 -21.31
C ILE A 140 1.13 23.03 -22.13
N LYS A 141 1.13 24.20 -21.49
CA LYS A 141 1.47 25.49 -22.10
C LYS A 141 2.34 26.31 -21.17
N GLY A 142 3.07 27.25 -21.71
CA GLY A 142 3.95 28.15 -20.97
C GLY A 142 5.40 28.04 -21.45
N GLU A 143 6.23 28.99 -21.01
CA GLU A 143 7.62 29.09 -21.46
C GLU A 143 8.42 27.84 -21.05
N GLY A 144 9.08 27.20 -22.02
CA GLY A 144 9.90 26.02 -21.82
C GLY A 144 9.13 24.71 -21.77
N TYR A 145 7.79 24.71 -21.78
CA TYR A 145 6.94 23.50 -21.80
C TYR A 145 6.49 23.15 -23.22
N ASP A 146 6.49 21.86 -23.54
CA ASP A 146 5.98 21.32 -24.80
C ASP A 146 5.32 19.96 -24.58
N GLY A 147 3.98 19.94 -24.56
CA GLY A 147 3.17 18.73 -24.36
C GLY A 147 3.42 17.65 -25.42
N ASN A 148 3.93 18.00 -26.61
CA ASN A 148 4.25 17.02 -27.66
C ASN A 148 5.51 16.20 -27.33
N LYS A 149 6.37 16.69 -26.44
CA LYS A 149 7.63 16.02 -26.06
C LYS A 149 7.52 15.23 -24.78
N ILE A 150 6.42 15.36 -24.04
CA ILE A 150 6.17 14.64 -22.78
C ILE A 150 5.30 13.43 -23.09
N THR A 151 5.75 12.23 -22.74
CA THR A 151 4.99 10.99 -22.93
C THR A 151 4.26 10.55 -21.67
N ILE A 152 3.23 9.70 -21.80
CA ILE A 152 2.53 9.06 -20.67
C ILE A 152 3.55 8.28 -19.81
N ARG A 153 4.46 7.54 -20.42
CA ARG A 153 5.55 6.82 -19.73
C ARG A 153 6.36 7.76 -18.83
N GLN A 154 6.72 8.93 -19.34
CA GLN A 154 7.50 9.93 -18.59
C GLN A 154 6.70 10.56 -17.44
N LEU A 155 5.37 10.62 -17.54
CA LEU A 155 4.52 10.96 -16.40
C LEU A 155 4.61 9.89 -15.30
N LEU A 156 4.53 8.60 -15.67
CA LEU A 156 4.45 7.52 -14.69
C LEU A 156 5.79 7.22 -13.99
N ASN A 157 6.93 7.51 -14.62
CA ASN A 157 8.26 7.32 -14.02
C ASN A 157 8.96 8.60 -13.59
N HIS A 158 8.26 9.75 -13.63
CA HIS A 158 8.78 11.06 -13.20
C HIS A 158 9.97 11.60 -13.99
N THR A 159 10.07 11.27 -15.29
CA THR A 159 11.09 11.82 -16.20
C THR A 159 10.53 12.88 -17.15
N SER A 160 9.35 13.40 -16.91
CA SER A 160 8.69 14.42 -17.75
C SER A 160 9.34 15.78 -17.72
N GLY A 161 10.06 16.13 -16.65
CA GLY A 161 10.57 17.47 -16.38
C GLY A 161 9.53 18.47 -15.86
N LEU A 162 8.28 18.05 -15.66
CA LEU A 162 7.23 18.90 -15.10
C LEU A 162 7.51 19.24 -13.64
N ALA A 163 7.41 20.51 -13.28
CA ALA A 163 7.51 20.96 -11.90
C ALA A 163 6.33 20.42 -11.07
N SER A 164 6.54 20.23 -9.77
CA SER A 164 5.45 19.90 -8.85
C SER A 164 4.82 21.17 -8.31
N TYR A 165 3.49 21.19 -8.21
CA TYR A 165 2.77 22.25 -7.50
C TYR A 165 2.91 22.15 -5.98
N THR A 166 3.31 20.99 -5.45
CA THR A 166 3.49 20.73 -4.01
C THR A 166 4.90 21.07 -3.54
N ASP A 167 5.29 22.33 -3.61
CA ASP A 167 6.50 22.83 -2.95
C ASP A 167 6.32 22.97 -1.43
N LEU A 168 7.38 23.41 -0.75
CA LEU A 168 7.36 23.58 0.70
C LEU A 168 6.30 24.61 1.13
N ASP A 169 6.17 25.75 0.43
CA ASP A 169 5.22 26.79 0.80
C ASP A 169 3.76 26.32 0.62
N PHE A 170 3.47 25.63 -0.48
CA PHE A 170 2.15 25.06 -0.70
C PHE A 170 1.80 24.06 0.39
N ARG A 171 2.73 23.15 0.71
CA ARG A 171 2.53 22.06 1.66
C ARG A 171 2.55 22.54 3.12
N ASP A 172 3.53 23.37 3.48
CA ASP A 172 3.78 23.68 4.90
C ASP A 172 3.01 24.93 5.37
N ILE A 173 2.52 25.76 4.47
CA ILE A 173 1.81 27.01 4.77
C ILE A 173 0.40 27.01 4.20
N THR A 174 0.26 26.89 2.89
CA THR A 174 -1.02 27.12 2.20
C THR A 174 -2.08 26.09 2.58
N LEU A 175 -1.74 24.81 2.59
CA LEU A 175 -2.68 23.74 2.92
C LEU A 175 -3.08 23.73 4.40
N PRO A 176 -2.16 23.81 5.39
CA PRO A 176 -2.55 23.83 6.79
C PRO A 176 -3.39 25.06 7.21
N GLN A 177 -3.20 26.20 6.53
CA GLN A 177 -4.01 27.40 6.77
C GLN A 177 -5.44 27.29 6.23
N ASN A 178 -5.66 26.48 5.21
CA ASN A 178 -6.94 26.29 4.55
C ASN A 178 -7.24 24.81 4.29
N PRO A 179 -7.35 23.96 5.33
CA PRO A 179 -7.40 22.50 5.16
C PRO A 179 -8.65 22.03 4.41
N TYR A 180 -9.72 22.81 4.40
CA TYR A 180 -10.98 22.48 3.72
C TYR A 180 -11.09 23.04 2.30
N ARG A 181 -10.08 23.80 1.82
CA ARG A 181 -10.11 24.38 0.48
C ARG A 181 -10.17 23.30 -0.59
N TYR A 182 -11.08 23.47 -1.52
CA TYR A 182 -11.13 22.70 -2.77
C TYR A 182 -10.16 23.27 -3.80
N TYR A 183 -9.42 22.40 -4.45
CA TYR A 183 -8.55 22.70 -5.59
C TYR A 183 -9.08 21.99 -6.83
N SER A 184 -9.38 22.74 -7.89
CA SER A 184 -9.73 22.14 -9.17
C SER A 184 -8.50 21.56 -9.86
N VAL A 185 -8.70 20.65 -10.80
CA VAL A 185 -7.60 20.06 -11.57
C VAL A 185 -6.87 21.13 -12.38
N ASP A 186 -7.62 22.04 -13.00
CA ASP A 186 -7.04 23.14 -13.79
C ASP A 186 -6.16 24.04 -12.91
N GLU A 187 -6.63 24.36 -11.69
CA GLU A 187 -5.82 25.11 -10.72
C GLU A 187 -4.52 24.40 -10.34
N LEU A 188 -4.55 23.08 -10.12
CA LEU A 188 -3.35 22.30 -9.82
C LEU A 188 -2.36 22.30 -10.99
N ILE A 189 -2.88 22.20 -12.21
CA ILE A 189 -2.07 22.25 -13.43
C ILE A 189 -1.46 23.64 -13.60
N ASP A 190 -2.24 24.70 -13.44
CA ASP A 190 -1.75 26.08 -13.55
C ASP A 190 -0.68 26.40 -12.49
N LEU A 191 -0.86 25.92 -11.25
CA LEU A 191 0.15 26.03 -10.19
C LEU A 191 1.45 25.30 -10.54
N GLY A 192 1.39 24.14 -11.17
CA GLY A 192 2.56 23.42 -11.66
C GLY A 192 3.25 24.13 -12.81
N LEU A 193 2.48 24.62 -13.80
CA LEU A 193 2.98 25.32 -14.98
C LEU A 193 3.45 26.77 -14.72
N SER A 194 3.06 27.34 -13.58
CA SER A 194 3.57 28.66 -13.16
C SER A 194 5.07 28.66 -12.82
N LYS A 195 5.65 27.47 -12.65
CA LYS A 195 7.08 27.25 -12.40
C LYS A 195 7.77 26.82 -13.69
N PRO A 196 9.06 27.12 -13.89
CA PRO A 196 9.78 26.63 -15.06
C PRO A 196 9.92 25.10 -15.04
N PRO A 197 10.08 24.44 -16.22
CA PRO A 197 10.40 23.02 -16.26
C PRO A 197 11.74 22.75 -15.55
N VAL A 198 11.81 21.62 -14.82
CA VAL A 198 13.02 21.27 -14.05
C VAL A 198 14.15 20.82 -14.98
N PHE A 199 13.80 20.17 -16.09
CA PHE A 199 14.68 19.73 -17.18
C PHE A 199 13.85 19.38 -18.42
N ALA A 200 14.52 19.22 -19.55
CA ALA A 200 13.85 18.75 -20.77
C ALA A 200 13.34 17.29 -20.61
N PRO A 201 12.18 16.92 -21.16
CA PRO A 201 11.61 15.60 -21.06
C PRO A 201 12.61 14.48 -21.34
N GLY A 202 12.72 13.51 -20.45
CA GLY A 202 13.65 12.38 -20.53
C GLY A 202 15.10 12.68 -20.15
N LYS A 203 15.45 13.90 -19.73
CA LYS A 203 16.83 14.31 -19.42
C LYS A 203 17.19 14.30 -17.93
N GLY A 204 16.25 13.84 -17.09
CA GLY A 204 16.45 13.76 -15.65
C GLY A 204 15.29 13.08 -14.95
N TRP A 205 15.34 13.10 -13.64
CA TRP A 205 14.27 12.59 -12.78
C TRP A 205 13.87 13.65 -11.75
N ASN A 206 12.57 13.92 -11.64
CA ASN A 206 12.01 14.81 -10.62
C ASN A 206 10.62 14.35 -10.22
N TYR A 207 10.45 14.04 -8.94
CA TYR A 207 9.14 13.67 -8.42
C TYR A 207 8.16 14.82 -8.55
N SER A 208 7.07 14.60 -9.26
CA SER A 208 6.04 15.62 -9.46
C SER A 208 4.64 15.00 -9.32
N ASN A 209 3.82 15.58 -8.43
CA ASN A 209 2.41 15.19 -8.31
C ASN A 209 1.62 15.57 -9.56
N MET A 210 2.02 16.61 -10.28
CA MET A 210 1.40 17.03 -11.53
C MET A 210 1.38 15.90 -12.57
N ASN A 211 2.43 15.09 -12.63
CA ASN A 211 2.50 13.93 -13.52
C ASN A 211 1.29 13.00 -13.37
N THR A 212 0.93 12.66 -12.14
CA THR A 212 -0.15 11.72 -11.89
C THR A 212 -1.52 12.39 -12.00
N VAL A 213 -1.62 13.67 -11.70
CA VAL A 213 -2.84 14.46 -11.99
C VAL A 213 -3.14 14.43 -13.48
N LEU A 214 -2.15 14.69 -14.34
CA LEU A 214 -2.29 14.58 -15.80
C LEU A 214 -2.63 13.16 -16.26
N ALA A 215 -2.01 12.14 -15.67
CA ALA A 215 -2.36 10.74 -15.95
C ALA A 215 -3.82 10.45 -15.60
N GLY A 216 -4.34 11.00 -14.50
CA GLY A 216 -5.76 10.93 -14.13
C GLY A 216 -6.68 11.58 -15.17
N GLN A 217 -6.28 12.74 -15.73
CA GLN A 217 -7.03 13.40 -16.81
C GLN A 217 -6.99 12.60 -18.13
N ILE A 218 -5.85 11.98 -18.45
CA ILE A 218 -5.73 11.10 -19.61
C ILE A 218 -6.66 9.87 -19.45
N ILE A 219 -6.73 9.25 -18.27
CA ILE A 219 -7.70 8.18 -17.98
C ILE A 219 -9.13 8.64 -18.28
N GLN A 220 -9.49 9.82 -17.80
CA GLN A 220 -10.84 10.38 -18.04
C GLN A 220 -11.08 10.63 -19.53
N LYS A 221 -10.11 11.18 -20.25
CA LYS A 221 -10.22 11.43 -21.68
C LYS A 221 -10.40 10.15 -22.49
N VAL A 222 -9.63 9.11 -22.15
CA VAL A 222 -9.65 7.81 -22.83
C VAL A 222 -10.95 7.03 -22.58
N THR A 223 -11.48 7.13 -21.35
CA THR A 223 -12.57 6.24 -20.89
C THR A 223 -13.92 6.92 -20.78
N GLY A 224 -13.97 8.25 -20.81
CA GLY A 224 -15.17 9.05 -20.49
C GLY A 224 -15.57 8.97 -19.01
N LYS A 225 -14.71 8.39 -18.13
CA LYS A 225 -14.94 8.19 -16.71
C LYS A 225 -13.74 8.67 -15.91
N THR A 226 -13.99 9.19 -14.71
CA THR A 226 -12.93 9.66 -13.82
C THR A 226 -11.96 8.55 -13.44
N TYR A 227 -10.72 8.90 -13.05
CA TYR A 227 -9.76 7.92 -12.51
C TYR A 227 -10.34 7.20 -11.28
N ALA A 228 -11.13 7.88 -10.46
CA ALA A 228 -11.79 7.32 -9.28
C ALA A 228 -12.78 6.21 -9.66
N GLU A 229 -13.64 6.44 -10.67
CA GLU A 229 -14.56 5.43 -11.19
C GLU A 229 -13.79 4.24 -11.79
N GLN A 230 -12.65 4.49 -12.48
CA GLN A 230 -11.83 3.43 -13.06
C GLN A 230 -11.13 2.59 -11.98
N ILE A 231 -10.55 3.21 -10.95
CA ILE A 231 -9.94 2.51 -9.81
C ILE A 231 -11.01 1.66 -9.10
N ARG A 232 -12.18 2.24 -8.84
CA ARG A 232 -13.29 1.52 -8.21
C ARG A 232 -13.73 0.30 -9.03
N LYS A 233 -13.93 0.47 -10.34
CA LYS A 233 -14.39 -0.58 -11.25
C LYS A 233 -13.34 -1.69 -11.43
N ARG A 234 -12.07 -1.31 -11.56
CA ARG A 234 -10.99 -2.23 -11.94
C ARG A 234 -10.35 -2.95 -10.76
N PHE A 235 -10.35 -2.33 -9.57
CA PHE A 235 -9.64 -2.85 -8.41
C PHE A 235 -10.53 -2.97 -7.17
N ILE A 236 -11.18 -1.90 -6.71
CA ILE A 236 -11.90 -1.92 -5.43
C ILE A 236 -13.00 -2.97 -5.42
N ILE A 237 -13.86 -2.98 -6.43
CA ILE A 237 -14.99 -3.92 -6.52
C ILE A 237 -14.50 -5.35 -6.76
N PRO A 238 -13.67 -5.65 -7.79
CA PRO A 238 -13.27 -7.02 -8.08
C PRO A 238 -12.42 -7.68 -6.99
N LEU A 239 -11.63 -6.89 -6.26
CA LEU A 239 -10.77 -7.39 -5.17
C LEU A 239 -11.48 -7.37 -3.80
N GLY A 240 -12.72 -6.88 -3.72
CA GLY A 240 -13.47 -6.80 -2.47
C GLY A 240 -12.88 -5.85 -1.43
N MET A 241 -12.25 -4.75 -1.85
CA MET A 241 -11.54 -3.79 -1.00
C MET A 241 -12.53 -2.82 -0.34
N LYS A 242 -13.24 -3.30 0.67
CA LYS A 242 -14.38 -2.59 1.30
C LYS A 242 -13.97 -1.37 2.13
N GLY A 243 -12.71 -1.31 2.58
CA GLY A 243 -12.15 -0.18 3.33
C GLY A 243 -11.37 0.81 2.46
N THR A 244 -11.50 0.72 1.11
CA THR A 244 -10.78 1.58 0.17
C THR A 244 -11.71 2.54 -0.54
N PHE A 245 -11.38 3.84 -0.48
CA PHE A 245 -12.18 4.93 -1.02
C PHE A 245 -11.29 5.94 -1.75
N VAL A 246 -11.73 6.43 -2.91
CA VAL A 246 -11.13 7.58 -3.57
C VAL A 246 -11.90 8.81 -3.10
N MET A 247 -11.23 9.72 -2.40
CA MET A 247 -11.87 10.77 -1.60
C MET A 247 -12.36 11.96 -2.43
N GLY A 248 -11.65 12.29 -3.52
CA GLY A 248 -11.97 13.47 -4.31
C GLY A 248 -11.95 14.74 -3.46
N ASN A 249 -13.11 15.36 -3.25
CA ASN A 249 -13.26 16.57 -2.43
C ASN A 249 -13.81 16.31 -1.01
N SER A 250 -13.95 15.06 -0.59
CA SER A 250 -14.31 14.73 0.80
C SER A 250 -13.16 15.03 1.74
N HIS A 251 -13.46 15.52 2.94
CA HIS A 251 -12.48 15.81 3.98
C HIS A 251 -12.50 14.79 5.13
N GLU A 252 -13.58 14.04 5.29
CA GLU A 252 -13.74 13.03 6.34
C GLU A 252 -13.17 11.68 5.90
N ILE A 253 -12.44 10.99 6.78
CA ILE A 253 -11.98 9.62 6.55
C ILE A 253 -13.12 8.64 6.86
N PRO A 254 -13.56 7.80 5.91
CA PRO A 254 -14.62 6.83 6.16
C PRO A 254 -14.21 5.77 7.19
N GLY A 255 -15.13 5.49 8.12
CA GLY A 255 -14.95 4.44 9.13
C GLY A 255 -14.04 4.82 10.30
N LYS A 256 -13.62 3.79 11.06
CA LYS A 256 -12.69 3.99 12.19
C LYS A 256 -11.30 4.36 11.67
N HIS A 257 -10.69 5.38 12.26
CA HIS A 257 -9.36 5.85 11.92
C HIS A 257 -8.68 6.46 13.16
N ALA A 258 -7.36 6.58 13.10
CA ALA A 258 -6.60 7.32 14.11
C ALA A 258 -6.53 8.80 13.73
N THR A 259 -6.37 9.68 14.71
CA THR A 259 -6.06 11.10 14.49
C THR A 259 -4.74 11.21 13.72
N GLY A 260 -4.74 11.98 12.65
CA GLY A 260 -3.56 12.21 11.81
C GLY A 260 -2.79 13.45 12.26
N TYR A 261 -1.55 13.27 12.72
CA TYR A 261 -0.74 14.34 13.28
C TYR A 261 0.33 14.83 12.33
N ASN A 262 0.44 16.14 12.18
CA ASN A 262 1.64 16.76 11.61
C ASN A 262 2.53 17.30 12.71
N MET A 263 3.83 17.33 12.47
CA MET A 263 4.81 17.95 13.36
C MET A 263 5.23 19.30 12.81
N ASP A 264 5.10 20.34 13.59
CA ASP A 264 5.63 21.66 13.26
C ASP A 264 7.16 21.75 13.50
N ARG A 265 7.76 22.88 13.13
CA ARG A 265 9.21 23.10 13.26
C ARG A 265 9.71 23.10 14.71
N SER A 266 8.82 23.27 15.69
CA SER A 266 9.14 23.20 17.12
C SER A 266 9.07 21.78 17.67
N GLY A 267 8.59 20.82 16.87
CA GLY A 267 8.37 19.44 17.26
C GLY A 267 7.03 19.21 17.96
N HIS A 268 6.10 20.17 17.89
CA HIS A 268 4.74 20.04 18.39
C HIS A 268 3.87 19.32 17.34
N LEU A 269 3.08 18.35 17.80
CA LEU A 269 2.10 17.64 16.97
C LEU A 269 0.77 18.41 16.97
N TYR A 270 0.15 18.51 15.79
CA TYR A 270 -1.17 19.11 15.60
C TYR A 270 -2.01 18.26 14.66
N ASP A 271 -3.32 18.25 14.90
CA ASP A 271 -4.29 17.43 14.17
C ASP A 271 -4.57 18.00 12.76
N LEU A 272 -4.41 17.16 11.73
CA LEU A 272 -4.84 17.41 10.35
C LEU A 272 -5.61 16.21 9.78
N THR A 273 -6.37 15.53 10.64
CA THR A 273 -7.19 14.38 10.23
C THR A 273 -8.21 14.78 9.17
N GLU A 274 -8.91 15.88 9.41
CA GLU A 274 -9.91 16.39 8.48
C GLU A 274 -9.30 17.42 7.55
N MET A 275 -9.20 17.07 6.26
CA MET A 275 -8.81 18.01 5.22
C MET A 275 -9.28 17.58 3.85
N ASN A 276 -9.57 18.54 2.99
CA ASN A 276 -9.95 18.30 1.61
C ASN A 276 -8.77 17.70 0.83
N GLN A 277 -8.98 16.54 0.20
CA GLN A 277 -7.94 15.82 -0.54
C GLN A 277 -7.86 16.18 -2.03
N SER A 278 -8.69 17.12 -2.52
CA SER A 278 -8.69 17.53 -3.94
C SER A 278 -7.31 18.02 -4.41
N TRP A 279 -6.51 18.61 -3.52
CA TRP A 279 -5.15 19.01 -3.83
C TRP A 279 -4.23 17.85 -4.24
N ALA A 280 -4.48 16.64 -3.71
CA ALA A 280 -3.69 15.46 -4.04
C ALA A 280 -4.22 14.76 -5.30
N ASN A 281 -5.54 14.82 -5.54
CA ASN A 281 -6.20 14.24 -6.71
C ASN A 281 -5.70 12.81 -6.98
N ALA A 282 -5.57 12.39 -8.24
CA ALA A 282 -5.06 11.08 -8.65
C ALA A 282 -3.68 10.71 -8.08
N ALA A 283 -2.94 11.70 -7.54
CA ALA A 283 -1.61 11.51 -6.98
C ALA A 283 -1.62 11.08 -5.50
N GLY A 284 -2.76 11.19 -4.76
CA GLY A 284 -2.68 10.96 -3.32
C GLY A 284 -3.98 10.93 -2.54
N ASP A 285 -5.16 10.91 -3.16
CA ASP A 285 -6.45 11.10 -2.49
C ASP A 285 -7.15 9.79 -2.05
N ILE A 286 -6.45 8.66 -2.00
CA ILE A 286 -7.06 7.41 -1.58
C ILE A 286 -6.91 7.21 -0.07
N VAL A 287 -8.00 6.73 0.55
CA VAL A 287 -8.04 6.14 1.89
C VAL A 287 -8.14 4.63 1.74
N SER A 288 -7.41 3.87 2.57
CA SER A 288 -7.44 2.40 2.54
C SER A 288 -7.14 1.82 3.93
N THR A 289 -7.04 0.50 3.99
CA THR A 289 -6.63 -0.28 5.16
C THR A 289 -5.42 -1.16 4.84
N VAL A 290 -4.73 -1.63 5.86
CA VAL A 290 -3.62 -2.60 5.70
C VAL A 290 -4.10 -3.83 4.92
N ASN A 291 -5.28 -4.35 5.21
CA ASN A 291 -5.81 -5.56 4.55
C ASN A 291 -6.10 -5.34 3.06
N ASP A 292 -6.70 -4.21 2.70
CA ASP A 292 -7.03 -3.89 1.32
C ASP A 292 -5.77 -3.62 0.49
N LEU A 293 -4.81 -2.86 1.02
CA LEU A 293 -3.52 -2.65 0.37
C LEU A 293 -2.74 -3.97 0.19
N THR A 294 -2.75 -4.85 1.20
CA THR A 294 -2.15 -6.19 1.08
C THR A 294 -2.81 -6.97 -0.06
N THR A 295 -4.14 -6.88 -0.22
CA THR A 295 -4.87 -7.52 -1.30
C THR A 295 -4.47 -6.96 -2.66
N PHE A 296 -4.43 -5.63 -2.78
CA PHE A 296 -4.07 -4.96 -4.02
C PHE A 296 -2.63 -5.29 -4.45
N PHE A 297 -1.64 -5.10 -3.56
CA PHE A 297 -0.23 -5.34 -3.90
C PHE A 297 0.06 -6.83 -4.15
N SER A 298 -0.56 -7.74 -3.41
CA SER A 298 -0.44 -9.18 -3.71
C SER A 298 -1.01 -9.54 -5.09
N ALA A 299 -2.13 -8.93 -5.49
CA ALA A 299 -2.71 -9.15 -6.81
C ALA A 299 -1.89 -8.49 -7.92
N LEU A 300 -1.37 -7.28 -7.70
CA LEU A 300 -0.56 -6.55 -8.67
C LEU A 300 0.78 -7.25 -8.91
N LEU A 301 1.57 -7.43 -7.87
CA LEU A 301 2.92 -8.03 -7.95
C LEU A 301 2.86 -9.52 -8.34
N GLY A 302 1.78 -10.21 -7.97
CA GLY A 302 1.52 -11.59 -8.38
C GLY A 302 0.95 -11.74 -9.79
N GLY A 303 0.96 -10.69 -10.63
CA GLY A 303 0.58 -10.73 -12.05
C GLY A 303 -0.90 -10.97 -12.33
N LYS A 304 -1.80 -10.68 -11.35
CA LYS A 304 -3.24 -10.89 -11.52
C LYS A 304 -3.97 -9.67 -12.10
N LEU A 305 -3.36 -8.49 -12.03
CA LEU A 305 -3.97 -7.23 -12.47
C LEU A 305 -3.46 -6.73 -13.81
N LEU A 306 -2.28 -7.17 -14.22
CA LEU A 306 -1.61 -6.78 -15.47
C LEU A 306 -1.15 -8.04 -16.21
N THR A 307 -1.10 -7.97 -17.54
CA THR A 307 -0.42 -8.98 -18.35
C THR A 307 1.08 -8.96 -18.10
N GLN A 308 1.80 -10.01 -18.48
CA GLN A 308 3.25 -10.07 -18.30
C GLN A 308 3.95 -8.91 -19.03
N ASP A 309 3.52 -8.57 -20.25
CA ASP A 309 4.06 -7.42 -21.00
C ASP A 309 3.88 -6.11 -20.19
N MET A 310 2.72 -5.86 -19.60
CA MET A 310 2.49 -4.66 -18.81
C MET A 310 3.22 -4.70 -17.45
N MET A 311 3.45 -5.88 -16.88
CA MET A 311 4.32 -6.04 -15.71
C MET A 311 5.77 -5.71 -16.07
N ASP A 312 6.27 -6.16 -17.20
CA ASP A 312 7.61 -5.85 -17.71
C ASP A 312 7.76 -4.34 -17.97
N GLN A 313 6.73 -3.71 -18.57
CA GLN A 313 6.68 -2.26 -18.72
C GLN A 313 6.71 -1.54 -17.37
N MET A 314 5.92 -2.00 -16.39
CA MET A 314 5.87 -1.43 -15.05
C MET A 314 7.23 -1.46 -14.36
N HIS A 315 8.00 -2.53 -14.56
CA HIS A 315 9.33 -2.74 -13.98
C HIS A 315 10.49 -2.28 -14.88
N THR A 316 10.21 -1.68 -16.04
CA THR A 316 11.23 -0.96 -16.82
C THR A 316 11.60 0.31 -16.08
N THR A 317 12.80 0.35 -15.50
CA THR A 317 13.18 1.36 -14.52
C THR A 317 14.11 2.43 -15.07
N VAL A 318 14.06 3.58 -14.40
CA VAL A 318 15.06 4.63 -14.44
C VAL A 318 15.72 4.80 -13.07
N ASP A 319 16.89 5.42 -13.02
CA ASP A 319 17.53 5.75 -11.75
C ASP A 319 16.83 6.95 -11.11
N GLY A 320 16.46 6.83 -9.84
CA GLY A 320 15.94 7.89 -9.00
C GLY A 320 16.78 8.07 -7.72
N PRO A 321 16.51 9.08 -6.90
CA PRO A 321 17.31 9.37 -5.71
C PRO A 321 17.19 8.30 -4.62
N PHE A 322 16.17 7.46 -4.69
CA PHE A 322 15.90 6.41 -3.71
C PHE A 322 16.09 4.98 -4.27
N GLY A 323 16.66 4.85 -5.48
CA GLY A 323 16.86 3.58 -6.16
C GLY A 323 16.16 3.52 -7.52
N LYS A 324 15.75 2.35 -7.95
CA LYS A 324 15.09 2.14 -9.24
C LYS A 324 13.61 2.54 -9.18
N VAL A 325 13.19 3.32 -10.18
CA VAL A 325 11.82 3.83 -10.33
C VAL A 325 11.20 3.26 -11.60
N GLY A 326 10.12 2.52 -11.45
CA GLY A 326 9.29 2.00 -12.54
C GLY A 326 8.08 2.90 -12.82
N LEU A 327 7.07 2.38 -13.49
CA LEU A 327 5.85 3.11 -13.81
C LEU A 327 4.89 3.11 -12.62
N GLY A 328 5.00 4.12 -11.75
CA GLY A 328 4.20 4.27 -10.53
C GLY A 328 4.56 3.27 -9.42
N ILE A 329 5.77 2.74 -9.43
CA ILE A 329 6.30 1.78 -8.46
C ILE A 329 7.80 2.03 -8.24
N TYR A 330 8.32 1.69 -7.05
CA TYR A 330 9.76 1.77 -6.74
C TYR A 330 10.31 0.44 -6.28
N GLU A 331 11.62 0.27 -6.49
CA GLU A 331 12.39 -0.75 -5.82
C GLU A 331 12.82 -0.26 -4.42
N PHE A 332 12.58 -1.08 -3.40
CA PHE A 332 13.20 -0.96 -2.10
C PHE A 332 14.23 -2.07 -1.93
N LYS A 333 15.47 -1.71 -1.63
CA LYS A 333 16.53 -2.69 -1.32
C LYS A 333 16.73 -2.78 0.19
N THR A 334 16.66 -4.01 0.70
CA THR A 334 17.04 -4.32 2.07
C THR A 334 18.56 -4.24 2.27
N ALA A 335 19.00 -4.20 3.52
CA ALA A 335 20.43 -4.14 3.85
C ALA A 335 21.22 -5.35 3.33
N ASP A 336 20.59 -6.52 3.17
CA ASP A 336 21.17 -7.74 2.59
C ASP A 336 21.04 -7.82 1.05
N GLY A 337 20.55 -6.73 0.41
CA GLY A 337 20.50 -6.57 -1.04
C GLY A 337 19.28 -7.17 -1.74
N GLN A 338 18.30 -7.69 -1.00
CA GLN A 338 17.05 -8.19 -1.58
C GLN A 338 16.18 -7.04 -2.07
N SER A 339 15.47 -7.25 -3.18
CA SER A 339 14.61 -6.24 -3.81
C SER A 339 13.15 -6.52 -3.54
N TYR A 340 12.46 -5.50 -3.06
CA TYR A 340 11.00 -5.47 -2.88
C TYR A 340 10.42 -4.28 -3.63
N TRP A 341 9.22 -4.44 -4.15
CA TRP A 341 8.60 -3.45 -5.03
C TRP A 341 7.33 -2.90 -4.42
N GLY A 342 7.12 -1.62 -4.57
CA GLY A 342 5.95 -0.98 -4.01
C GLY A 342 6.01 0.52 -4.08
N HIS A 343 5.36 1.18 -3.14
CA HIS A 343 5.35 2.64 -3.05
C HIS A 343 5.29 3.11 -1.60
N ALA A 344 5.92 4.24 -1.35
CA ALA A 344 5.77 5.00 -0.12
C ALA A 344 4.64 6.03 -0.28
N GLY A 345 3.95 6.35 0.80
CA GLY A 345 2.94 7.39 0.82
C GLY A 345 3.10 8.32 2.00
N GLY A 346 3.18 9.60 1.73
CA GLY A 346 3.11 10.67 2.71
C GLY A 346 1.99 11.62 2.36
N THR A 347 1.20 11.99 3.33
CA THR A 347 0.17 13.03 3.26
C THR A 347 -0.03 13.59 4.65
N PHE A 348 -0.82 14.64 4.79
CA PHE A 348 -1.07 15.22 6.10
C PHE A 348 -1.65 14.18 7.07
N GLY A 349 -1.02 14.09 8.23
CA GLY A 349 -1.40 13.21 9.31
C GLY A 349 -0.95 11.75 9.18
N TYR A 350 -0.48 11.29 8.01
CA TYR A 350 -0.19 9.87 7.80
C TYR A 350 1.01 9.66 6.89
N GLU A 351 1.89 8.77 7.29
CA GLU A 351 2.86 8.12 6.40
C GLU A 351 2.60 6.63 6.31
N SER A 352 2.76 6.06 5.12
CA SER A 352 2.50 4.66 4.84
C SER A 352 3.53 4.07 3.88
N ARG A 353 3.71 2.76 3.97
CA ARG A 353 4.56 1.98 3.07
C ARG A 353 3.79 0.73 2.64
N ALA A 354 3.93 0.35 1.38
CA ALA A 354 3.40 -0.90 0.85
C ALA A 354 4.42 -1.47 -0.13
N PHE A 355 5.09 -2.55 0.27
CA PHE A 355 6.13 -3.22 -0.51
C PHE A 355 5.93 -4.72 -0.49
N GLY A 356 6.42 -5.41 -1.52
CA GLY A 356 6.35 -6.86 -1.60
C GLY A 356 7.29 -7.49 -2.61
N SER A 357 7.39 -8.82 -2.54
CA SER A 357 8.10 -9.62 -3.54
C SER A 357 7.38 -9.66 -4.88
N LEU A 358 8.12 -9.79 -5.99
CA LEU A 358 7.57 -9.79 -7.35
C LEU A 358 6.59 -10.94 -7.65
N ASP A 359 6.54 -11.96 -6.81
CA ASP A 359 5.55 -13.04 -6.92
C ASP A 359 4.26 -12.76 -6.11
N GLY A 360 4.19 -11.62 -5.44
CA GLY A 360 3.04 -11.20 -4.63
C GLY A 360 2.79 -12.05 -3.38
N LYS A 361 3.75 -12.91 -2.95
CA LYS A 361 3.58 -13.82 -1.82
C LYS A 361 4.09 -13.28 -0.51
N HIS A 362 4.97 -12.29 -0.53
CA HIS A 362 5.44 -11.60 0.66
C HIS A 362 5.14 -10.11 0.51
N ILE A 363 4.18 -9.61 1.27
CA ILE A 363 3.73 -8.21 1.26
C ILE A 363 3.78 -7.67 2.67
N LEU A 364 4.31 -6.47 2.81
CA LEU A 364 4.22 -5.66 4.02
C LEU A 364 3.52 -4.34 3.71
N VAL A 365 2.58 -3.97 4.57
CA VAL A 365 1.96 -2.65 4.62
C VAL A 365 2.12 -2.09 6.01
N THR A 366 2.53 -0.82 6.11
CA THR A 366 2.64 -0.10 7.38
C THR A 366 2.04 1.28 7.26
N CYS A 367 1.45 1.77 8.36
CA CYS A 367 1.00 3.14 8.49
C CYS A 367 1.39 3.67 9.88
N ILE A 368 1.90 4.90 9.91
CA ILE A 368 2.14 5.70 11.12
C ILE A 368 1.24 6.92 11.00
N ASN A 369 0.46 7.20 12.04
CA ASN A 369 -0.50 8.32 12.05
C ASN A 369 0.16 9.66 12.44
N SER A 370 1.35 9.89 11.92
CA SER A 370 2.04 11.18 12.03
C SER A 370 2.97 11.43 10.83
N VAL A 371 3.37 12.68 10.68
CA VAL A 371 4.34 13.15 9.68
C VAL A 371 5.43 13.92 10.40
N GLY A 372 6.67 13.55 10.15
CA GLY A 372 7.84 14.19 10.75
C GLY A 372 9.15 13.47 10.40
N PRO A 373 10.30 14.05 10.71
CA PRO A 373 11.61 13.50 10.29
C PRO A 373 11.92 12.12 10.88
N GLN A 374 11.27 11.75 12.00
CA GLN A 374 11.44 10.45 12.67
C GLN A 374 10.66 9.32 12.01
N VAL A 375 9.65 9.63 11.17
CA VAL A 375 8.67 8.64 10.68
C VAL A 375 9.26 7.75 9.58
N ALA A 376 9.98 8.32 8.62
CA ALA A 376 10.61 7.52 7.57
C ALA A 376 11.61 6.49 8.12
N PRO A 377 12.57 6.87 9.02
CA PRO A 377 13.45 5.88 9.68
C PRO A 377 12.71 4.83 10.51
N ALA A 378 11.55 5.17 11.09
CA ALA A 378 10.72 4.23 11.83
C ALA A 378 10.13 3.15 10.89
N HIS A 379 9.61 3.55 9.73
CA HIS A 379 9.17 2.61 8.70
C HIS A 379 10.31 1.69 8.23
N ASP A 380 11.50 2.27 7.98
CA ASP A 380 12.65 1.51 7.48
C ASP A 380 13.09 0.41 8.46
N LYS A 381 13.03 0.66 9.79
CA LYS A 381 13.27 -0.38 10.80
C LYS A 381 12.30 -1.56 10.67
N ILE A 382 11.01 -1.27 10.49
CA ILE A 382 9.98 -2.31 10.35
C ILE A 382 10.18 -3.08 9.04
N ILE A 383 10.41 -2.38 7.92
CA ILE A 383 10.59 -2.97 6.60
C ILE A 383 11.83 -3.89 6.58
N ASN A 384 12.97 -3.38 7.06
CA ASN A 384 14.20 -4.18 7.11
C ASN A 384 14.03 -5.41 8.02
N LYS A 385 13.31 -5.30 9.14
CA LYS A 385 13.05 -6.46 10.00
C LYS A 385 12.12 -7.48 9.36
N GLU A 386 11.03 -7.04 8.70
CA GLU A 386 10.08 -7.95 8.03
C GLU A 386 10.74 -8.72 6.90
N PHE A 387 11.57 -8.05 6.11
CA PHE A 387 12.19 -8.62 4.92
C PHE A 387 13.60 -9.21 5.16
N SER A 388 14.17 -9.08 6.38
CA SER A 388 15.41 -9.78 6.71
C SER A 388 15.16 -11.28 6.92
N HIS A 389 16.07 -12.11 6.45
CA HIS A 389 16.04 -13.57 6.56
C HIS A 389 16.93 -14.11 7.68
#